data_f16a490fde3437d0f252ffadac01a2d8
#
_entry.id   f16a490fde3437d0f252ffadac01a2d8
#
_cell.length_a   1.000
_cell.length_b   1.000
_cell.length_c   1.000
_cell.angle_alpha   90.00
_cell.angle_beta   90.00
_cell.angle_gamma   90.00
#
_symmetry.space_group_name_H-M   'P 1'
#
loop_
_entity.id
_entity.type
_entity.pdbx_description
1 polymer ?
#
loop_
_entity_poly.entity_id
_entity_poly.type
_entity_poly.pdbx_seq_one_letter_code
_entity_poly.pdbx_strand_id
1 'polypeptide(L)'
;IESEGVETEIINVGSRVLKGEVDEVVKEAGDKVKTADGVIVGSPVYYASASGEIMMFLDRFFGAFGADMKYKPGSAVASARRGGTTSTIDDLNKYFQINQMPVVSSNYWNIVHGNTPEEVVRDEEGMQTMRLLGKNMAWLVKSIDAAKKQGVELPCGEDKIKTNFIR
;
A
#
# COMPACT_ATOMS: atom_id res chain seq x y z
N ILE A 1 -3.38 7.04 -11.75
CA ILE A 1 -2.09 6.39 -12.09
C ILE A 1 -2.07 6.12 -13.60
N GLU A 2 -3.06 5.43 -14.15
CA GLU A 2 -3.13 5.09 -15.58
C GLU A 2 -3.08 6.32 -16.49
N SER A 3 -3.74 7.43 -16.11
CA SER A 3 -3.65 8.71 -16.83
C SER A 3 -2.23 9.27 -16.90
N GLU A 4 -1.34 8.79 -16.06
CA GLU A 4 0.08 9.14 -16.03
C GLU A 4 0.94 8.11 -16.78
N GLY A 5 0.34 7.16 -17.50
CA GLY A 5 1.04 6.15 -18.29
C GLY A 5 1.73 5.06 -17.46
N VAL A 6 1.14 4.67 -16.35
CA VAL A 6 1.55 3.53 -15.51
C VAL A 6 0.40 2.52 -15.49
N GLU A 7 0.70 1.28 -15.82
CA GLU A 7 -0.29 0.19 -15.77
C GLU A 7 -0.64 -0.15 -14.32
N THR A 8 -1.90 -0.54 -14.10
CA THR A 8 -2.39 -0.93 -12.77
C THR A 8 -3.16 -2.24 -12.83
N GLU A 9 -3.09 -2.98 -11.72
CA GLU A 9 -3.90 -4.16 -11.52
C GLU A 9 -4.48 -4.13 -10.10
N ILE A 10 -5.76 -4.51 -9.97
CA ILE A 10 -6.46 -4.53 -8.68
C ILE A 10 -6.66 -5.97 -8.24
N ILE A 11 -6.25 -6.26 -7.01
CA ILE A 11 -6.52 -7.54 -6.33
C ILE A 11 -7.55 -7.28 -5.23
N ASN A 12 -8.72 -7.90 -5.34
CA ASN A 12 -9.74 -7.83 -4.30
C ASN A 12 -9.41 -8.86 -3.20
N VAL A 13 -8.98 -8.36 -2.04
CA VAL A 13 -8.55 -9.18 -0.90
C VAL A 13 -9.74 -9.55 -0.01
N GLY A 14 -10.56 -8.58 0.39
CA GLY A 14 -11.55 -8.75 1.45
C GLY A 14 -12.52 -9.89 1.21
N SER A 15 -13.15 -9.93 0.03
CA SER A 15 -14.12 -10.97 -0.31
C SER A 15 -13.51 -12.38 -0.39
N ARG A 16 -12.24 -12.48 -0.75
CA ARG A 16 -11.53 -13.77 -0.86
C ARG A 16 -11.11 -14.29 0.51
N VAL A 17 -10.62 -13.41 1.38
CA VAL A 17 -10.27 -13.78 2.76
C VAL A 17 -11.50 -14.27 3.53
N LEU A 18 -12.65 -13.62 3.37
CA LEU A 18 -13.93 -14.07 3.95
C LEU A 18 -14.38 -15.45 3.45
N LYS A 19 -13.96 -15.86 2.26
CA LYS A 19 -14.22 -17.21 1.72
C LYS A 19 -13.17 -18.24 2.16
N GLY A 20 -12.16 -17.84 2.93
CA GLY A 20 -11.06 -18.74 3.34
C GLY A 20 -9.93 -18.86 2.32
N GLU A 21 -9.89 -18.04 1.26
CA GLU A 21 -8.92 -18.09 0.16
C GLU A 21 -7.69 -17.20 0.44
N VAL A 22 -7.29 -17.07 1.71
CA VAL A 22 -6.20 -16.15 2.09
C VAL A 22 -4.85 -16.57 1.49
N ASP A 23 -4.55 -17.86 1.48
CA ASP A 23 -3.26 -18.35 0.98
C ASP A 23 -3.17 -18.23 -0.54
N GLU A 24 -4.27 -18.44 -1.26
CA GLU A 24 -4.36 -18.26 -2.70
C GLU A 24 -4.17 -16.80 -3.10
N VAL A 25 -4.83 -15.87 -2.40
CA VAL A 25 -4.68 -14.44 -2.71
C VAL A 25 -3.30 -13.90 -2.33
N VAL A 26 -2.69 -14.41 -1.26
CA VAL A 26 -1.31 -14.10 -0.89
C VAL A 26 -0.33 -14.58 -1.95
N LYS A 27 -0.49 -15.81 -2.45
CA LYS A 27 0.35 -16.34 -3.51
C LYS A 27 0.19 -15.55 -4.81
N GLU A 28 -1.05 -15.27 -5.22
CA GLU A 28 -1.32 -14.46 -6.42
C GLU A 28 -0.66 -13.08 -6.34
N ALA A 29 -0.87 -12.38 -5.22
CA ALA A 29 -0.24 -11.08 -4.99
C ALA A 29 1.30 -11.19 -4.98
N GLY A 30 1.84 -12.24 -4.33
CA GLY A 30 3.27 -12.51 -4.28
C GLY A 30 3.89 -12.72 -5.66
N ASP A 31 3.22 -13.44 -6.55
CA ASP A 31 3.71 -13.62 -7.91
C ASP A 31 3.69 -12.30 -8.72
N LYS A 32 2.66 -11.47 -8.53
CA LYS A 32 2.54 -10.18 -9.21
C LYS A 32 3.54 -9.13 -8.73
N VAL A 33 3.79 -9.06 -7.43
CA VAL A 33 4.71 -8.04 -6.89
C VAL A 33 6.17 -8.25 -7.27
N LYS A 34 6.56 -9.43 -7.72
CA LYS A 34 7.91 -9.67 -8.25
C LYS A 34 8.24 -8.76 -9.43
N THR A 35 7.24 -8.46 -10.26
CA THR A 35 7.37 -7.60 -11.45
C THR A 35 6.76 -6.21 -11.27
N ALA A 36 5.97 -5.98 -10.24
CA ALA A 36 5.37 -4.67 -9.97
C ALA A 36 6.42 -3.69 -9.43
N ASP A 37 6.29 -2.41 -9.80
CA ASP A 37 7.18 -1.33 -9.39
C ASP A 37 6.70 -0.57 -8.14
N GLY A 38 5.49 -0.86 -7.66
CA GLY A 38 4.93 -0.24 -6.46
C GLY A 38 3.61 -0.87 -6.05
N VAL A 39 3.08 -0.49 -4.89
CA VAL A 39 1.83 -1.02 -4.37
C VAL A 39 1.02 0.06 -3.66
N ILE A 40 -0.30 0.00 -3.81
CA ILE A 40 -1.25 0.78 -2.99
C ILE A 40 -2.14 -0.21 -2.27
N VAL A 41 -2.25 -0.06 -0.96
CA VAL A 41 -3.13 -0.86 -0.11
C VAL A 41 -4.31 -0.02 0.33
N GLY A 42 -5.52 -0.47 0.02
CA GLY A 42 -6.76 0.19 0.42
C GLY A 42 -7.54 -0.62 1.46
N SER A 43 -8.10 0.05 2.45
CA SER A 43 -8.97 -0.56 3.44
C SER A 43 -10.17 0.31 3.78
N PRO A 44 -11.36 -0.29 3.98
CA PRO A 44 -12.40 0.37 4.76
C PRO A 44 -11.95 0.50 6.21
N VAL A 45 -12.56 1.45 6.92
CA VAL A 45 -12.33 1.63 8.37
C VAL A 45 -13.37 0.87 9.17
N TYR A 46 -12.93 -0.07 9.98
CA TYR A 46 -13.74 -0.78 10.96
C TYR A 46 -13.16 -0.57 12.36
N TYR A 47 -13.96 -0.08 13.32
CA TYR A 47 -13.52 0.21 14.70
C TYR A 47 -12.22 1.05 14.76
N ALA A 48 -12.16 2.10 13.92
CA ALA A 48 -11.02 3.02 13.82
C ALA A 48 -9.68 2.36 13.42
N SER A 49 -9.74 1.22 12.72
CA SER A 49 -8.57 0.49 12.21
C SER A 49 -8.86 -0.08 10.82
N ALA A 50 -7.86 -0.66 10.17
CA ALA A 50 -8.03 -1.39 8.93
C ALA A 50 -8.91 -2.64 9.14
N SER A 51 -9.56 -3.12 8.08
CA SER A 51 -10.37 -4.33 8.19
C SER A 51 -9.55 -5.56 8.55
N GLY A 52 -10.14 -6.49 9.31
CA GLY A 52 -9.47 -7.72 9.73
C GLY A 52 -8.97 -8.56 8.55
N GLU A 53 -9.69 -8.53 7.44
CA GLU A 53 -9.34 -9.26 6.21
C GLU A 53 -8.06 -8.73 5.59
N ILE A 54 -7.92 -7.40 5.49
CA ILE A 54 -6.70 -6.81 4.93
C ILE A 54 -5.51 -7.02 5.85
N MET A 55 -5.70 -6.92 7.17
CA MET A 55 -4.64 -7.16 8.14
C MET A 55 -4.16 -8.63 8.09
N MET A 56 -5.08 -9.60 8.05
CA MET A 56 -4.73 -11.02 7.89
C MET A 56 -3.95 -11.29 6.60
N PHE A 57 -4.36 -10.66 5.50
CA PHE A 57 -3.64 -10.76 4.23
C PHE A 57 -2.23 -10.16 4.34
N LEU A 58 -2.09 -8.94 4.87
CA LEU A 58 -0.81 -8.23 4.94
C LEU A 58 0.19 -8.93 5.84
N ASP A 59 -0.24 -9.48 6.98
CA ASP A 59 0.63 -10.26 7.87
C ASP A 59 1.28 -11.43 7.13
N ARG A 60 0.50 -12.17 6.33
CA ARG A 60 1.00 -13.31 5.56
C ARG A 60 1.80 -12.85 4.33
N PHE A 61 1.29 -11.85 3.62
CA PHE A 61 1.92 -11.34 2.40
C PHE A 61 3.31 -10.77 2.69
N PHE A 62 3.44 -9.86 3.63
CA PHE A 62 4.73 -9.28 3.98
C PHE A 62 5.64 -10.26 4.72
N GLY A 63 5.08 -11.23 5.44
CA GLY A 63 5.84 -12.35 6.00
C GLY A 63 6.52 -13.22 4.94
N ALA A 64 5.86 -13.43 3.81
CA ALA A 64 6.35 -14.28 2.71
C ALA A 64 7.14 -13.50 1.64
N PHE A 65 6.70 -12.28 1.28
CA PHE A 65 7.19 -11.51 0.14
C PHE A 65 7.75 -10.12 0.50
N GLY A 66 7.93 -9.82 1.79
CA GLY A 66 8.44 -8.52 2.23
C GLY A 66 9.81 -8.16 1.64
N ALA A 67 10.67 -9.14 1.41
CA ALA A 67 11.96 -8.94 0.77
C ALA A 67 11.83 -8.45 -0.68
N ASP A 68 10.82 -8.92 -1.42
CA ASP A 68 10.56 -8.51 -2.81
C ASP A 68 9.99 -7.09 -2.90
N MET A 69 9.54 -6.54 -1.77
CA MET A 69 8.95 -5.20 -1.68
C MET A 69 9.96 -4.10 -1.36
N LYS A 70 11.17 -4.47 -0.97
CA LYS A 70 12.21 -3.52 -0.57
C LYS A 70 12.50 -2.50 -1.69
N TYR A 71 12.49 -1.21 -1.31
CA TYR A 71 12.69 -0.06 -2.19
C TYR A 71 11.60 0.18 -3.25
N LYS A 72 10.54 -0.61 -3.30
CA LYS A 72 9.36 -0.30 -4.10
C LYS A 72 8.49 0.72 -3.38
N PRO A 73 7.98 1.75 -4.05
CA PRO A 73 7.03 2.68 -3.46
C PRO A 73 5.77 1.99 -2.95
N GLY A 74 5.35 2.37 -1.76
CA GLY A 74 4.10 1.90 -1.16
C GLY A 74 3.21 3.05 -0.74
N SER A 75 1.91 2.88 -0.72
CA SER A 75 0.98 3.84 -0.14
C SER A 75 -0.24 3.16 0.46
N ALA A 76 -0.77 3.74 1.52
CA ALA A 76 -2.04 3.34 2.12
C ALA A 76 -3.14 4.33 1.78
N VAL A 77 -4.36 3.82 1.55
CA VAL A 77 -5.57 4.62 1.41
C VAL A 77 -6.67 4.06 2.32
N ALA A 78 -7.43 4.95 2.94
CA ALA A 78 -8.53 4.56 3.82
C ALA A 78 -9.85 5.19 3.38
N SER A 79 -10.92 4.40 3.44
CA SER A 79 -12.28 4.87 3.20
C SER A 79 -13.14 4.68 4.44
N ALA A 80 -13.85 5.73 4.85
CA ALA A 80 -14.76 5.69 5.98
C ALA A 80 -15.98 6.56 5.78
N ARG A 81 -17.05 6.20 6.46
CA ARG A 81 -18.22 7.11 6.55
C ARG A 81 -17.85 8.38 7.32
N ARG A 82 -16.98 8.31 8.35
CA ARG A 82 -16.67 9.44 9.22
C ARG A 82 -15.23 9.40 9.79
N GLY A 83 -14.96 8.72 10.89
CA GLY A 83 -13.72 8.79 11.62
C GLY A 83 -12.87 7.51 11.53
N GLY A 84 -11.63 7.57 12.02
CA GLY A 84 -10.70 6.44 12.10
C GLY A 84 -9.80 6.23 10.89
N THR A 85 -9.85 7.12 9.90
CA THR A 85 -9.07 6.99 8.67
C THR A 85 -7.58 7.17 8.90
N THR A 86 -7.16 8.12 9.74
CA THR A 86 -5.73 8.36 10.03
C THR A 86 -5.09 7.18 10.74
N SER A 87 -5.74 6.62 11.78
CA SER A 87 -5.21 5.42 12.45
C SER A 87 -5.15 4.21 11.51
N THR A 88 -6.12 4.06 10.60
CA THR A 88 -6.08 3.03 9.57
C THR A 88 -4.87 3.18 8.64
N ILE A 89 -4.58 4.40 8.18
CA ILE A 89 -3.39 4.67 7.35
C ILE A 89 -2.11 4.37 8.13
N ASP A 90 -2.03 4.74 9.40
CA ASP A 90 -0.88 4.46 10.25
C ASP A 90 -0.65 2.95 10.42
N ASP A 91 -1.71 2.17 10.61
CA ASP A 91 -1.62 0.71 10.69
C ASP A 91 -1.07 0.10 9.40
N LEU A 92 -1.54 0.55 8.24
CA LEU A 92 -1.09 0.06 6.94
C LEU A 92 0.34 0.50 6.61
N ASN A 93 0.73 1.73 6.93
CA ASN A 93 2.07 2.26 6.66
C ASN A 93 3.17 1.53 7.43
N LYS A 94 2.87 0.90 8.58
CA LYS A 94 3.84 0.08 9.33
C LYS A 94 4.44 -1.05 8.49
N TYR A 95 3.65 -1.67 7.62
CA TYR A 95 4.13 -2.72 6.72
C TYR A 95 5.15 -2.19 5.71
N PHE A 96 4.93 -0.99 5.17
CA PHE A 96 5.86 -0.38 4.23
C PHE A 96 7.17 0.02 4.91
N GLN A 97 7.08 0.65 6.08
CA GLN A 97 8.23 1.15 6.82
C GLN A 97 9.19 0.02 7.23
N ILE A 98 8.67 -1.09 7.81
CA ILE A 98 9.51 -2.21 8.23
C ILE A 98 10.18 -2.93 7.05
N ASN A 99 9.60 -2.84 5.86
CA ASN A 99 10.11 -3.45 4.63
C ASN A 99 10.95 -2.49 3.78
N GLN A 100 11.40 -1.35 4.33
CA GLN A 100 12.25 -0.36 3.65
C GLN A 100 11.63 0.18 2.35
N MET A 101 10.32 0.33 2.32
CA MET A 101 9.59 0.89 1.18
C MET A 101 9.42 2.41 1.35
N PRO A 102 9.70 3.21 0.32
CA PRO A 102 9.33 4.63 0.32
C PRO A 102 7.81 4.78 0.41
N VAL A 103 7.33 5.53 1.41
CA VAL A 103 5.89 5.80 1.56
C VAL A 103 5.50 7.01 0.72
N VAL A 104 4.56 6.83 -0.21
CA VAL A 104 4.09 7.88 -1.09
C VAL A 104 2.91 8.60 -0.46
N SER A 105 3.00 9.91 -0.37
CA SER A 105 1.95 10.82 0.11
C SER A 105 1.26 11.55 -1.04
N SER A 106 0.11 12.13 -0.74
CA SER A 106 -0.58 13.12 -1.58
C SER A 106 -0.37 14.54 -1.01
N ASN A 107 -1.38 15.40 -1.13
CA ASN A 107 -1.42 16.73 -0.51
C ASN A 107 -2.08 16.74 0.87
N TYR A 108 -2.62 15.61 1.29
CA TYR A 108 -3.27 15.40 2.59
C TYR A 108 -3.14 13.94 3.00
N TRP A 109 -3.75 13.51 4.10
CA TRP A 109 -3.90 12.08 4.39
C TRP A 109 -4.68 11.40 3.27
N ASN A 110 -4.26 10.23 2.85
CA ASN A 110 -4.85 9.50 1.72
C ASN A 110 -6.19 8.87 2.12
N ILE A 111 -7.20 9.69 2.29
CA ILE A 111 -8.52 9.30 2.79
C ILE A 111 -9.63 9.75 1.84
N VAL A 112 -10.72 9.00 1.84
CA VAL A 112 -11.99 9.38 1.23
C VAL A 112 -13.15 9.10 2.19
N HIS A 113 -14.22 9.88 2.09
CA HIS A 113 -15.40 9.73 2.92
C HIS A 113 -16.63 9.39 2.09
N GLY A 114 -17.46 8.51 2.63
CA GLY A 114 -18.73 8.11 2.05
C GLY A 114 -19.22 6.81 2.70
N ASN A 115 -20.52 6.63 2.74
CA ASN A 115 -21.16 5.41 3.21
C ASN A 115 -21.48 4.45 2.06
N THR A 116 -21.55 4.98 0.82
CA THR A 116 -21.76 4.25 -0.41
C THR A 116 -20.77 4.70 -1.49
N PRO A 117 -20.54 3.94 -2.56
CA PRO A 117 -19.71 4.37 -3.68
C PRO A 117 -20.14 5.71 -4.28
N GLU A 118 -21.46 5.96 -4.34
CA GLU A 118 -22.04 7.19 -4.89
C GLU A 118 -21.73 8.41 -4.01
N GLU A 119 -21.64 8.20 -2.69
CA GLU A 119 -21.21 9.25 -1.74
C GLU A 119 -19.72 9.52 -1.84
N VAL A 120 -18.89 8.47 -1.98
CA VAL A 120 -17.42 8.62 -2.11
C VAL A 120 -17.05 9.48 -3.31
N VAL A 121 -17.71 9.31 -4.46
CA VAL A 121 -17.42 10.13 -5.66
C VAL A 121 -17.84 11.60 -5.50
N ARG A 122 -18.64 11.92 -4.48
CA ARG A 122 -19.05 13.30 -4.12
C ARG A 122 -18.12 13.95 -3.09
N ASP A 123 -17.22 13.19 -2.50
CA ASP A 123 -16.13 13.71 -1.66
C ASP A 123 -15.05 14.32 -2.57
N GLU A 124 -15.26 15.57 -2.98
CA GLU A 124 -14.38 16.25 -3.94
C GLU A 124 -12.94 16.38 -3.41
N GLU A 125 -12.77 16.64 -2.11
CA GLU A 125 -11.46 16.72 -1.46
C GLU A 125 -10.75 15.36 -1.43
N GLY A 126 -11.43 14.30 -1.00
CA GLY A 126 -10.89 12.95 -1.01
C GLY A 126 -10.55 12.48 -2.42
N MET A 127 -11.43 12.74 -3.40
CA MET A 127 -11.18 12.40 -4.81
C MET A 127 -10.00 13.20 -5.39
N GLN A 128 -9.80 14.45 -4.99
CA GLN A 128 -8.61 15.23 -5.36
C GLN A 128 -7.36 14.62 -4.75
N THR A 129 -7.41 14.27 -3.48
CA THR A 129 -6.32 13.60 -2.75
C THR A 129 -5.91 12.30 -3.43
N MET A 130 -6.88 11.47 -3.85
CA MET A 130 -6.60 10.22 -4.58
C MET A 130 -5.96 10.48 -5.96
N ARG A 131 -6.40 11.50 -6.67
CA ARG A 131 -5.77 11.86 -7.97
C ARG A 131 -4.32 12.32 -7.79
N LEU A 132 -4.04 13.12 -6.75
CA LEU A 132 -2.68 13.59 -6.46
C LEU A 132 -1.80 12.45 -5.97
N LEU A 133 -2.31 11.54 -5.14
CA LEU A 133 -1.60 10.32 -4.78
C LEU A 133 -1.20 9.53 -6.03
N GLY A 134 -2.13 9.33 -6.96
CA GLY A 134 -1.86 8.63 -8.22
C GLY A 134 -0.76 9.27 -9.05
N LYS A 135 -0.74 10.60 -9.12
CA LYS A 135 0.32 11.36 -9.81
C LYS A 135 1.67 11.22 -9.11
N ASN A 136 1.70 11.36 -7.78
CA ASN A 136 2.91 11.24 -6.99
C ASN A 136 3.50 9.82 -7.06
N MET A 137 2.65 8.79 -7.01
CA MET A 137 3.07 7.40 -7.19
C MET A 137 3.69 7.18 -8.57
N ALA A 138 3.01 7.61 -9.63
CA ALA A 138 3.51 7.48 -10.98
C ALA A 138 4.83 8.23 -11.18
N TRP A 139 4.95 9.44 -10.63
CA TRP A 139 6.18 10.20 -10.68
C TRP A 139 7.34 9.49 -9.99
N LEU A 140 7.12 8.94 -8.78
CA LEU A 140 8.16 8.26 -8.03
C LEU A 140 8.60 6.94 -8.69
N VAL A 141 7.64 6.14 -9.18
CA VAL A 141 7.92 4.91 -9.93
C VAL A 141 8.78 5.21 -11.17
N LYS A 142 8.39 6.21 -11.96
CA LYS A 142 9.17 6.64 -13.14
C LYS A 142 10.54 7.18 -12.78
N SER A 143 10.67 7.90 -11.66
CA SER A 143 11.93 8.45 -11.18
C SER A 143 12.90 7.33 -10.77
N ILE A 144 12.40 6.30 -10.08
CA ILE A 144 13.19 5.13 -9.70
C ILE A 144 13.63 4.35 -10.94
N ASP A 145 12.73 4.13 -11.90
CA ASP A 145 13.06 3.46 -13.16
C ASP A 145 14.12 4.25 -13.97
N ALA A 146 13.96 5.56 -14.06
CA ALA A 146 14.93 6.42 -14.73
C ALA A 146 16.30 6.38 -14.03
N ALA A 147 16.35 6.44 -12.71
CA ALA A 147 17.57 6.34 -11.93
C ALA A 147 18.27 4.98 -12.17
N LYS A 148 17.50 3.89 -12.14
CA LYS A 148 18.01 2.54 -12.42
C LYS A 148 18.59 2.44 -13.82
N LYS A 149 17.94 2.99 -14.84
CA LYS A 149 18.44 3.04 -16.23
C LYS A 149 19.72 3.87 -16.36
N GLN A 150 19.94 4.84 -15.48
CA GLN A 150 21.16 5.67 -15.40
C GLN A 150 22.28 5.03 -14.58
N GLY A 151 22.09 3.81 -14.08
CA GLY A 151 23.10 3.10 -13.29
C GLY A 151 23.15 3.51 -11.82
N VAL A 152 22.14 4.20 -11.30
CA VAL A 152 22.04 4.47 -9.86
C VAL A 152 21.74 3.16 -9.14
N GLU A 153 22.67 2.70 -8.33
CA GLU A 153 22.54 1.47 -7.57
C GLU A 153 21.64 1.65 -6.35
N LEU A 154 20.96 0.58 -5.95
CA LEU A 154 20.22 0.56 -4.69
C LEU A 154 21.19 0.67 -3.50
N PRO A 155 20.74 1.24 -2.36
CA PRO A 155 21.56 1.34 -1.17
C PRO A 155 22.11 -0.02 -0.74
N CYS A 156 23.42 -0.08 -0.45
CA CYS A 156 24.06 -1.26 0.10
C CYS A 156 23.43 -1.58 1.46
N GLY A 157 23.05 -2.83 1.68
CA GLY A 157 22.54 -3.28 2.97
C GLY A 157 23.66 -3.52 3.97
N GLU A 158 23.31 -3.43 5.25
CA GLU A 158 24.14 -3.85 6.37
C GLU A 158 23.54 -5.12 7.01
N ASP A 159 24.38 -5.90 7.68
CA ASP A 159 23.91 -7.02 8.48
C ASP A 159 23.02 -6.52 9.62
N LYS A 160 21.84 -7.12 9.77
CA LYS A 160 20.88 -6.69 10.75
C LYS A 160 21.36 -6.98 12.18
N ILE A 161 21.68 -5.94 12.93
CA ILE A 161 21.95 -6.04 14.37
C ILE A 161 20.62 -6.16 15.10
N LYS A 162 20.50 -7.18 15.95
CA LYS A 162 19.32 -7.41 16.78
C LYS A 162 19.64 -7.06 18.23
N THR A 163 19.00 -6.03 18.76
CA THR A 163 19.03 -5.74 20.19
C THR A 163 17.96 -6.56 20.90
N ASN A 164 18.38 -7.39 21.86
CA ASN A 164 17.47 -8.14 22.71
C ASN A 164 18.01 -8.14 24.15
N PHE A 165 17.36 -7.40 25.03
CA PHE A 165 17.67 -7.36 26.46
C PHE A 165 16.83 -8.35 27.29
N ILE A 166 15.90 -9.06 26.69
CA ILE A 166 15.10 -10.10 27.33
C ILE A 166 15.85 -11.43 27.20
N ARG A 167 16.21 -12.02 28.34
CA ARG A 167 16.92 -13.30 28.41
C ARG A 167 16.03 -14.34 29.05
#